data_935aa6d6bc140fc2367eb400867895a6
#
_entry.id   935aa6d6bc140fc2367eb400867895a6
#
_cell.length_a   1.000
_cell.length_b   1.000
_cell.length_c   1.000
_cell.angle_alpha   90.00
_cell.angle_beta   90.00
_cell.angle_gamma   90.00
#
_symmetry.space_group_name_H-M   'P 1'
#
loop_
_entity.id
_entity.type
_entity.pdbx_description
1 polymer ?
#
loop_
_entity_poly.entity_id
_entity_poly.type
_entity_poly.pdbx_seq_one_letter_code
_entity_poly.pdbx_strand_id
1 'polypeptide(L)'
;MSQERGGQVAAALLLDAVLGEPPEAIHPTVLMGRVVSAFENSALRLKSPRSRRLAGIVLALSLPSLVFVSTQKFLGIVTCKPRWMIGTVLISTTLSMRGLAEAARDVEIGLRDGGLERARTRVGHFVGRDTGDLPESEVCRAAVESVAENTSDGVVAPMLYGVLFGAPGALAYKAVNTLDSMLGYRQPPFEDLGWASARLDDLANLAPSRLTMLSTAAISGRPLRTLLTALRYGPLTASPNAGMAEAAFAGALDVRLGGANAYGGVMREGPILGDGRLPVHDDLRRAVDLMHRTCLLVGILAFLAERFGRG
;
A
#
# COMPACT_ATOMS: atom_id res chain seq x y z
N MET A 1 24.78 -2.65 14.84
CA MET A 1 23.35 -2.35 15.03
C MET A 1 22.50 -2.52 13.78
N SER A 2 23.06 -2.92 12.65
CA SER A 2 22.31 -3.23 11.42
C SER A 2 21.92 -4.73 11.30
N GLN A 3 22.28 -5.56 12.27
CA GLN A 3 22.42 -7.00 12.11
C GLN A 3 21.16 -7.84 12.37
N GLU A 4 20.01 -7.24 12.71
CA GLU A 4 18.80 -8.04 13.05
C GLU A 4 17.52 -7.51 12.37
N ARG A 5 17.65 -6.67 11.34
CA ARG A 5 16.49 -6.01 10.72
C ARG A 5 15.62 -6.97 9.89
N GLY A 6 16.25 -7.92 9.20
CA GLY A 6 15.52 -8.90 8.39
C GLY A 6 14.67 -9.83 9.26
N GLY A 7 15.24 -10.32 10.36
CA GLY A 7 14.49 -11.11 11.36
C GLY A 7 13.39 -10.30 12.03
N GLN A 8 13.63 -9.01 12.31
CA GLN A 8 12.67 -8.11 12.88
C GLN A 8 11.48 -7.86 11.94
N VAL A 9 11.73 -7.67 10.64
CA VAL A 9 10.69 -7.50 9.61
C VAL A 9 9.88 -8.79 9.42
N ALA A 10 10.54 -9.95 9.38
CA ALA A 10 9.85 -11.24 9.30
C ALA A 10 8.94 -11.50 10.53
N ALA A 11 9.44 -11.17 11.72
CA ALA A 11 8.62 -11.26 12.95
C ALA A 11 7.46 -10.25 12.93
N ALA A 12 7.64 -9.04 12.40
CA ALA A 12 6.59 -8.04 12.26
C ALA A 12 5.49 -8.51 11.29
N LEU A 13 5.85 -9.17 10.18
CA LEU A 13 4.88 -9.75 9.26
C LEU A 13 4.04 -10.85 9.92
N LEU A 14 4.66 -11.72 10.72
CA LEU A 14 3.94 -12.73 11.49
C LEU A 14 3.03 -12.10 12.55
N LEU A 15 3.49 -11.03 13.19
CA LEU A 15 2.71 -10.31 14.18
C LEU A 15 1.46 -9.67 13.56
N ASP A 16 1.59 -9.01 12.39
CA ASP A 16 0.44 -8.48 11.63
C ASP A 16 -0.52 -9.60 11.22
N ALA A 17 -0.01 -10.73 10.72
CA ALA A 17 -0.85 -11.87 10.33
C ALA A 17 -1.68 -12.43 11.49
N VAL A 18 -1.16 -12.40 12.72
CA VAL A 18 -1.82 -12.96 13.91
C VAL A 18 -2.70 -11.93 14.63
N LEU A 19 -2.19 -10.74 14.88
CA LEU A 19 -2.88 -9.71 15.69
C LEU A 19 -3.62 -8.68 14.83
N GLY A 20 -3.17 -8.45 13.58
CA GLY A 20 -3.68 -7.38 12.73
C GLY A 20 -3.23 -5.99 13.18
N GLU A 21 -3.94 -4.99 12.70
CA GLU A 21 -3.66 -3.59 13.00
C GLU A 21 -4.09 -3.20 14.43
N PRO A 22 -3.36 -2.27 15.07
CA PRO A 22 -3.75 -1.79 16.40
C PRO A 22 -5.05 -0.96 16.33
N PRO A 23 -5.74 -0.77 17.46
CA PRO A 23 -6.91 0.10 17.54
C PRO A 23 -6.62 1.51 17.02
N GLU A 24 -7.59 2.14 16.34
CA GLU A 24 -7.46 3.49 15.73
C GLU A 24 -6.89 4.55 16.67
N ALA A 25 -7.24 4.49 17.96
CA ALA A 25 -6.81 5.48 18.95
C ALA A 25 -5.28 5.59 19.10
N ILE A 26 -4.58 4.47 18.88
CA ILE A 26 -3.11 4.38 19.04
C ILE A 26 -2.40 4.06 17.72
N HIS A 27 -3.15 3.95 16.62
CA HIS A 27 -2.59 3.60 15.32
C HIS A 27 -1.70 4.73 14.77
N PRO A 28 -0.42 4.49 14.50
CA PRO A 28 0.50 5.54 14.03
C PRO A 28 0.00 6.24 12.76
N THR A 29 -0.58 5.49 11.81
CA THR A 29 -1.12 6.04 10.55
C THR A 29 -2.28 7.00 10.82
N VAL A 30 -3.17 6.67 11.77
CA VAL A 30 -4.29 7.56 12.16
C VAL A 30 -3.76 8.84 12.80
N LEU A 31 -2.73 8.74 13.65
CA LEU A 31 -2.09 9.90 14.25
C LEU A 31 -1.43 10.80 13.19
N MET A 32 -0.73 10.20 12.21
CA MET A 32 -0.16 10.93 11.07
C MET A 32 -1.28 11.59 10.25
N GLY A 33 -2.37 10.88 9.96
CA GLY A 33 -3.53 11.40 9.24
C GLY A 33 -4.15 12.63 9.93
N ARG A 34 -4.26 12.62 11.27
CA ARG A 34 -4.74 13.79 12.03
C ARG A 34 -3.83 15.00 11.87
N VAL A 35 -2.51 14.80 11.86
CA VAL A 35 -1.53 15.89 11.60
C VAL A 35 -1.70 16.42 10.18
N VAL A 36 -1.85 15.54 9.19
CA VAL A 36 -2.07 15.92 7.79
C VAL A 36 -3.36 16.74 7.65
N SER A 37 -4.49 16.28 8.23
CA SER A 37 -5.78 16.99 8.17
C SER A 37 -5.72 18.36 8.86
N ALA A 38 -5.05 18.47 10.00
CA ALA A 38 -4.87 19.76 10.69
C ALA A 38 -4.06 20.74 9.83
N PHE A 39 -3.02 20.26 9.15
CA PHE A 39 -2.21 21.07 8.24
C PHE A 39 -2.99 21.45 6.98
N GLU A 40 -3.70 20.51 6.36
CA GLU A 40 -4.55 20.70 5.19
C GLU A 40 -5.53 21.86 5.39
N ASN A 41 -6.29 21.85 6.50
CA ASN A 41 -7.25 22.88 6.84
C ASN A 41 -6.62 24.29 6.89
N SER A 42 -5.35 24.38 7.29
CA SER A 42 -4.60 25.64 7.35
C SER A 42 -4.04 26.03 5.97
N ALA A 43 -3.50 25.06 5.24
CA ALA A 43 -2.87 25.26 3.93
C ALA A 43 -3.89 25.64 2.84
N LEU A 44 -5.10 25.08 2.88
CA LEU A 44 -6.16 25.40 1.93
C LEU A 44 -6.67 26.84 2.05
N ARG A 45 -6.41 27.53 3.18
CA ARG A 45 -6.72 28.97 3.35
C ARG A 45 -5.73 29.87 2.59
N LEU A 46 -4.59 29.34 2.17
CA LEU A 46 -3.61 30.07 1.36
C LEU A 46 -4.21 30.39 -0.02
N LYS A 47 -4.17 31.65 -0.42
CA LYS A 47 -4.80 32.11 -1.68
C LYS A 47 -3.99 31.77 -2.93
N SER A 48 -2.66 31.73 -2.80
CA SER A 48 -1.77 31.52 -3.96
C SER A 48 -1.47 30.04 -4.18
N PRO A 49 -1.57 29.51 -5.43
CA PRO A 49 -1.10 28.19 -5.81
C PRO A 49 0.35 27.92 -5.39
N ARG A 50 1.24 28.92 -5.59
CA ARG A 50 2.65 28.81 -5.20
C ARG A 50 2.81 28.61 -3.69
N SER A 51 2.02 29.32 -2.88
CA SER A 51 2.07 29.20 -1.43
C SER A 51 1.55 27.83 -0.97
N ARG A 52 0.49 27.30 -1.60
CA ARG A 52 -0.01 25.93 -1.35
C ARG A 52 1.05 24.89 -1.69
N ARG A 53 1.68 25.03 -2.86
CA ARG A 53 2.73 24.11 -3.30
C ARG A 53 3.94 24.13 -2.35
N LEU A 54 4.36 25.30 -1.91
CA LEU A 54 5.45 25.45 -0.95
C LEU A 54 5.10 24.80 0.39
N ALA A 55 3.88 25.03 0.90
CA ALA A 55 3.37 24.39 2.11
C ALA A 55 3.35 22.86 1.96
N GLY A 56 2.90 22.33 0.83
CA GLY A 56 2.94 20.90 0.52
C GLY A 56 4.35 20.32 0.50
N ILE A 57 5.32 21.02 -0.10
CA ILE A 57 6.74 20.61 -0.08
C ILE A 57 7.26 20.55 1.36
N VAL A 58 7.00 21.57 2.15
CA VAL A 58 7.42 21.60 3.56
C VAL A 58 6.83 20.43 4.33
N LEU A 59 5.53 20.16 4.18
CA LEU A 59 4.88 19.03 4.86
C LEU A 59 5.44 17.68 4.38
N ALA A 60 5.58 17.49 3.06
CA ALA A 60 6.06 16.24 2.46
C ALA A 60 7.48 15.88 2.92
N LEU A 61 8.33 16.87 3.18
CA LEU A 61 9.69 16.64 3.69
C LEU A 61 9.75 16.57 5.22
N SER A 62 8.97 17.41 5.92
CA SER A 62 9.07 17.52 7.38
C SER A 62 8.42 16.35 8.11
N LEU A 63 7.22 15.90 7.70
CA LEU A 63 6.51 14.85 8.44
C LEU A 63 7.27 13.52 8.42
N PRO A 64 7.68 12.94 7.26
CA PRO A 64 8.45 11.71 7.25
C PRO A 64 9.79 11.83 7.99
N SER A 65 10.47 12.98 7.85
CA SER A 65 11.73 13.24 8.56
C SER A 65 11.55 13.29 10.08
N LEU A 66 10.50 13.96 10.55
CA LEU A 66 10.16 14.03 11.96
C LEU A 66 9.82 12.65 12.52
N VAL A 67 9.01 11.86 11.80
CA VAL A 67 8.66 10.49 12.18
C VAL A 67 9.92 9.63 12.26
N PHE A 68 10.81 9.72 11.27
CA PHE A 68 12.07 8.98 11.26
C PHE A 68 12.94 9.35 12.49
N VAL A 69 13.21 10.63 12.69
CA VAL A 69 14.10 11.11 13.76
C VAL A 69 13.52 10.84 15.14
N SER A 70 12.22 11.06 15.34
CA SER A 70 11.56 10.81 16.63
C SER A 70 11.58 9.34 16.99
N THR A 71 11.26 8.45 16.03
CA THR A 71 11.32 7.00 16.24
C THR A 71 12.74 6.53 16.51
N GLN A 72 13.73 7.05 15.78
CA GLN A 72 15.13 6.70 16.00
C GLN A 72 15.61 7.13 17.40
N LYS A 73 15.26 8.34 17.82
CA LYS A 73 15.60 8.84 19.17
C LYS A 73 14.90 8.02 20.25
N PHE A 74 13.61 7.75 20.10
CA PHE A 74 12.84 6.91 21.02
C PHE A 74 13.48 5.52 21.19
N LEU A 75 13.77 4.83 20.10
CA LEU A 75 14.45 3.54 20.14
C LEU A 75 15.90 3.63 20.66
N GLY A 76 16.53 4.79 20.59
CA GLY A 76 17.87 5.03 21.12
C GLY A 76 17.92 5.03 22.67
N ILE A 77 16.83 5.36 23.32
CA ILE A 77 16.72 5.38 24.80
C ILE A 77 16.45 3.97 25.34
N VAL A 78 15.89 3.08 24.52
CA VAL A 78 15.51 1.72 24.92
C VAL A 78 16.72 0.78 24.89
N THR A 79 16.87 -0.05 25.91
CA THR A 79 17.95 -1.09 26.00
C THR A 79 17.76 -2.24 25.00
N CYS A 80 18.78 -3.05 24.77
CA CYS A 80 18.87 -3.99 23.63
C CYS A 80 17.66 -4.91 23.38
N LYS A 81 17.22 -5.72 24.34
CA LYS A 81 16.13 -6.69 24.13
C LYS A 81 14.76 -6.04 23.92
N PRO A 82 14.28 -5.16 24.81
CA PRO A 82 13.06 -4.41 24.58
C PRO A 82 13.06 -3.61 23.28
N ARG A 83 14.20 -3.07 22.86
CA ARG A 83 14.36 -2.32 21.61
C ARG A 83 14.01 -3.14 20.39
N TRP A 84 14.46 -4.40 20.31
CA TRP A 84 14.14 -5.30 19.20
C TRP A 84 12.64 -5.57 19.14
N MET A 85 12.03 -5.91 20.27
CA MET A 85 10.58 -6.18 20.38
C MET A 85 9.74 -4.95 20.01
N ILE A 86 10.08 -3.79 20.57
CA ILE A 86 9.38 -2.52 20.27
C ILE A 86 9.52 -2.18 18.78
N GLY A 87 10.71 -2.33 18.21
CA GLY A 87 10.93 -2.12 16.78
C GLY A 87 10.09 -3.07 15.92
N THR A 88 9.95 -4.35 16.31
CA THR A 88 9.08 -5.33 15.64
C THR A 88 7.61 -4.89 15.69
N VAL A 89 7.12 -4.48 16.86
CA VAL A 89 5.76 -3.96 17.02
C VAL A 89 5.56 -2.70 16.19
N LEU A 90 6.50 -1.76 16.20
CA LEU A 90 6.39 -0.53 15.39
C LEU A 90 6.38 -0.84 13.89
N ILE A 91 7.15 -1.81 13.40
CA ILE A 91 7.09 -2.24 11.99
C ILE A 91 5.74 -2.90 11.71
N SER A 92 5.22 -3.79 12.58
CA SER A 92 3.93 -4.45 12.34
C SER A 92 2.78 -3.45 12.21
N THR A 93 2.81 -2.32 12.94
CA THR A 93 1.78 -1.28 12.80
C THR A 93 1.81 -0.53 11.46
N THR A 94 2.81 -0.76 10.63
CA THR A 94 2.89 -0.20 9.26
C THR A 94 2.41 -1.17 8.20
N LEU A 95 2.21 -2.44 8.57
CA LEU A 95 1.73 -3.51 7.69
C LEU A 95 0.21 -3.61 7.76
N SER A 96 -0.41 -3.97 6.65
CA SER A 96 -1.88 -4.12 6.55
C SER A 96 -2.29 -5.42 5.84
N MET A 97 -1.46 -6.47 5.89
CA MET A 97 -1.73 -7.72 5.20
C MET A 97 -3.00 -8.39 5.69
N ARG A 98 -3.20 -8.47 7.00
CA ARG A 98 -4.42 -9.03 7.59
C ARG A 98 -5.64 -8.17 7.31
N GLY A 99 -5.56 -6.86 7.49
CA GLY A 99 -6.67 -5.93 7.23
C GLY A 99 -7.16 -6.00 5.78
N LEU A 100 -6.22 -6.06 4.81
CA LEU A 100 -6.55 -6.24 3.39
C LEU A 100 -7.23 -7.59 3.12
N ALA A 101 -6.74 -8.67 3.73
CA ALA A 101 -7.35 -9.99 3.58
C ALA A 101 -8.77 -10.03 4.16
N GLU A 102 -8.99 -9.42 5.31
CA GLU A 102 -10.31 -9.30 5.94
C GLU A 102 -11.25 -8.44 5.09
N ALA A 103 -10.80 -7.28 4.59
CA ALA A 103 -11.60 -6.41 3.73
C ALA A 103 -12.03 -7.10 2.42
N ALA A 104 -11.11 -7.81 1.76
CA ALA A 104 -11.42 -8.55 0.55
C ALA A 104 -12.40 -9.72 0.80
N ARG A 105 -12.23 -10.44 1.92
CA ARG A 105 -13.16 -11.50 2.35
C ARG A 105 -14.55 -10.96 2.66
N ASP A 106 -14.64 -9.80 3.28
CA ASP A 106 -15.92 -9.14 3.57
C ASP A 106 -16.70 -8.83 2.28
N VAL A 107 -16.00 -8.43 1.19
CA VAL A 107 -16.60 -8.25 -0.13
C VAL A 107 -17.05 -9.58 -0.70
N GLU A 108 -16.21 -10.64 -0.63
CA GLU A 108 -16.54 -11.99 -1.11
C GLU A 108 -17.81 -12.52 -0.40
N ILE A 109 -17.86 -12.42 0.92
CA ILE A 109 -19.04 -12.82 1.72
C ILE A 109 -20.25 -11.96 1.34
N GLY A 110 -20.04 -10.65 1.12
CA GLY A 110 -21.10 -9.76 0.66
C GLY A 110 -21.74 -10.25 -0.64
N LEU A 111 -20.92 -10.65 -1.63
CA LEU A 111 -21.41 -11.18 -2.91
C LEU A 111 -22.13 -12.52 -2.77
N ARG A 112 -21.62 -13.43 -1.96
CA ARG A 112 -22.17 -14.79 -1.80
C ARG A 112 -23.46 -14.82 -1.00
N ASP A 113 -23.51 -14.13 0.13
CA ASP A 113 -24.56 -14.30 1.13
C ASP A 113 -25.45 -13.05 1.29
N GLY A 114 -24.99 -11.85 0.90
CA GLY A 114 -25.64 -10.59 1.15
C GLY A 114 -26.12 -9.82 -0.07
N GLY A 115 -25.76 -10.32 -1.26
CA GLY A 115 -26.08 -9.66 -2.52
C GLY A 115 -25.20 -8.46 -2.86
N LEU A 116 -25.37 -7.96 -4.09
CA LEU A 116 -24.51 -6.94 -4.70
C LEU A 116 -24.44 -5.63 -3.91
N GLU A 117 -25.55 -5.17 -3.33
CA GLU A 117 -25.58 -3.92 -2.54
C GLU A 117 -24.67 -3.97 -1.32
N ARG A 118 -24.66 -5.10 -0.63
CA ARG A 118 -23.77 -5.29 0.51
C ARG A 118 -22.31 -5.30 0.09
N ALA A 119 -21.99 -5.95 -1.03
CA ALA A 119 -20.65 -5.99 -1.58
C ALA A 119 -20.17 -4.60 -2.04
N ARG A 120 -21.05 -3.79 -2.68
CA ARG A 120 -20.78 -2.39 -3.05
C ARG A 120 -20.41 -1.54 -1.85
N THR A 121 -21.17 -1.67 -0.75
CA THR A 121 -20.88 -0.98 0.51
C THR A 121 -19.53 -1.41 1.08
N ARG A 122 -19.25 -2.71 1.09
CA ARG A 122 -17.99 -3.25 1.63
C ARG A 122 -16.77 -2.82 0.82
N VAL A 123 -16.84 -2.93 -0.50
CA VAL A 123 -15.70 -2.50 -1.34
C VAL A 123 -15.46 -1.00 -1.23
N GLY A 124 -16.52 -0.18 -1.07
CA GLY A 124 -16.41 1.27 -0.87
C GLY A 124 -15.61 1.70 0.36
N HIS A 125 -15.42 0.81 1.34
CA HIS A 125 -14.62 1.12 2.53
C HIS A 125 -13.10 1.09 2.28
N PHE A 126 -12.63 0.46 1.21
CA PHE A 126 -11.20 0.35 0.93
C PHE A 126 -10.78 0.67 -0.51
N VAL A 127 -11.71 1.22 -1.32
CA VAL A 127 -11.39 1.79 -2.62
C VAL A 127 -11.79 3.26 -2.68
N GLY A 128 -11.05 4.07 -3.43
CA GLY A 128 -11.29 5.50 -3.54
C GLY A 128 -12.31 5.93 -4.60
N ARG A 129 -12.92 4.97 -5.34
CA ARG A 129 -13.89 5.22 -6.42
C ARG A 129 -15.34 5.11 -5.96
N ASP A 130 -16.27 5.65 -6.74
CA ASP A 130 -17.70 5.48 -6.51
C ASP A 130 -18.09 4.01 -6.74
N THR A 131 -18.83 3.42 -5.78
CA THR A 131 -19.15 1.98 -5.81
C THR A 131 -20.65 1.69 -5.89
N GLY A 132 -21.51 2.69 -5.75
CA GLY A 132 -22.97 2.52 -5.63
C GLY A 132 -23.63 1.79 -6.79
N ASP A 133 -23.14 1.96 -8.02
CA ASP A 133 -23.76 1.42 -9.24
C ASP A 133 -22.89 0.34 -9.92
N LEU A 134 -21.81 -0.13 -9.28
CA LEU A 134 -20.90 -1.10 -9.90
C LEU A 134 -21.59 -2.46 -10.09
N PRO A 135 -21.53 -3.07 -11.29
CA PRO A 135 -21.90 -4.47 -11.46
C PRO A 135 -20.94 -5.40 -10.71
N GLU A 136 -21.32 -6.64 -10.48
CA GLU A 136 -20.55 -7.60 -9.71
C GLU A 136 -19.09 -7.73 -10.17
N SER A 137 -18.85 -7.82 -11.47
CA SER A 137 -17.49 -7.93 -12.04
C SER A 137 -16.63 -6.71 -11.73
N GLU A 138 -17.22 -5.51 -11.66
CA GLU A 138 -16.52 -4.27 -11.33
C GLU A 138 -16.25 -4.15 -9.82
N VAL A 139 -17.15 -4.67 -8.98
CA VAL A 139 -16.89 -4.82 -7.53
C VAL A 139 -15.71 -5.75 -7.31
N CYS A 140 -15.69 -6.91 -8.00
CA CYS A 140 -14.58 -7.85 -7.93
C CYS A 140 -13.27 -7.21 -8.44
N ARG A 141 -13.34 -6.47 -9.57
CA ARG A 141 -12.18 -5.76 -10.12
C ARG A 141 -11.62 -4.74 -9.13
N ALA A 142 -12.49 -3.91 -8.56
CA ALA A 142 -12.10 -2.91 -7.56
C ALA A 142 -11.39 -3.53 -6.36
N ALA A 143 -11.92 -4.64 -5.84
CA ALA A 143 -11.34 -5.34 -4.70
C ALA A 143 -9.98 -5.97 -5.05
N VAL A 144 -9.85 -6.64 -6.21
CA VAL A 144 -8.58 -7.26 -6.65
C VAL A 144 -7.51 -6.20 -6.90
N GLU A 145 -7.86 -5.05 -7.53
CA GLU A 145 -6.95 -3.91 -7.73
C GLU A 145 -6.42 -3.38 -6.39
N SER A 146 -7.32 -3.16 -5.44
CA SER A 146 -6.93 -2.66 -4.11
C SER A 146 -6.01 -3.64 -3.37
N VAL A 147 -6.29 -4.95 -3.43
CA VAL A 147 -5.39 -5.97 -2.86
C VAL A 147 -4.03 -5.94 -3.55
N ALA A 148 -3.98 -5.83 -4.89
CA ALA A 148 -2.73 -5.81 -5.65
C ALA A 148 -1.87 -4.59 -5.33
N GLU A 149 -2.46 -3.39 -5.38
CA GLU A 149 -1.78 -2.12 -5.08
C GLU A 149 -1.27 -2.11 -3.63
N ASN A 150 -2.13 -2.44 -2.67
CA ASN A 150 -1.77 -2.44 -1.27
C ASN A 150 -0.85 -3.61 -0.86
N THR A 151 -0.73 -4.68 -1.65
CA THR A 151 0.36 -5.66 -1.48
C THR A 151 1.72 -4.97 -1.58
N SER A 152 1.88 -4.03 -2.54
CA SER A 152 3.08 -3.20 -2.65
C SER A 152 3.16 -2.18 -1.51
N ASP A 153 2.17 -1.31 -1.41
CA ASP A 153 2.25 -0.08 -0.63
C ASP A 153 1.93 -0.29 0.86
N GLY A 154 1.06 -1.26 1.15
CA GLY A 154 0.65 -1.60 2.50
C GLY A 154 1.49 -2.68 3.18
N VAL A 155 2.31 -3.45 2.43
CA VAL A 155 3.09 -4.55 3.02
C VAL A 155 4.54 -4.57 2.54
N VAL A 156 4.80 -4.73 1.24
CA VAL A 156 6.17 -4.92 0.73
C VAL A 156 7.03 -3.68 0.93
N ALA A 157 6.49 -2.49 0.71
CA ALA A 157 7.25 -1.25 0.87
C ALA A 157 7.63 -0.99 2.35
N PRO A 158 6.73 -1.04 3.33
CA PRO A 158 7.12 -0.95 4.74
C PRO A 158 8.15 -2.01 5.14
N MET A 159 8.03 -3.26 4.63
CA MET A 159 9.02 -4.31 4.87
C MET A 159 10.39 -3.94 4.31
N LEU A 160 10.46 -3.45 3.06
CA LEU A 160 11.72 -3.04 2.43
C LEU A 160 12.39 -1.90 3.21
N TYR A 161 11.63 -0.86 3.57
CA TYR A 161 12.14 0.26 4.37
C TYR A 161 12.50 -0.18 5.80
N GLY A 162 11.79 -1.16 6.33
CA GLY A 162 12.14 -1.83 7.59
C GLY A 162 13.48 -2.55 7.54
N VAL A 163 13.78 -3.28 6.47
CA VAL A 163 15.08 -3.93 6.25
C VAL A 163 16.19 -2.89 6.11
N LEU A 164 15.97 -1.84 5.32
CA LEU A 164 16.99 -0.83 5.03
C LEU A 164 17.29 0.07 6.25
N PHE A 165 16.26 0.53 6.96
CA PHE A 165 16.39 1.58 7.97
C PHE A 165 15.77 1.22 9.33
N GLY A 166 15.23 0.01 9.49
CA GLY A 166 14.53 -0.43 10.70
C GLY A 166 13.15 0.23 10.85
N ALA A 167 12.59 0.16 12.06
CA ALA A 167 11.28 0.76 12.35
C ALA A 167 11.18 2.26 12.02
N PRO A 168 12.22 3.10 12.21
CA PRO A 168 12.20 4.48 11.73
C PRO A 168 11.91 4.60 10.24
N GLY A 169 12.51 3.73 9.40
CA GLY A 169 12.30 3.73 7.97
C GLY A 169 10.90 3.27 7.56
N ALA A 170 10.40 2.20 8.18
CA ALA A 170 9.04 1.70 7.91
C ALA A 170 7.97 2.75 8.25
N LEU A 171 8.08 3.41 9.40
CA LEU A 171 7.16 4.47 9.82
C LEU A 171 7.29 5.73 8.96
N ALA A 172 8.51 6.14 8.57
CA ALA A 172 8.71 7.27 7.67
C ALA A 172 8.11 7.01 6.29
N TYR A 173 8.28 5.80 5.74
CA TYR A 173 7.60 5.40 4.51
C TYR A 173 6.07 5.46 4.68
N LYS A 174 5.54 4.94 5.79
CA LYS A 174 4.10 5.01 6.04
C LYS A 174 3.58 6.45 6.13
N ALA A 175 4.40 7.39 6.62
CA ALA A 175 4.07 8.82 6.59
C ALA A 175 4.03 9.37 5.15
N VAL A 176 4.96 8.98 4.27
CA VAL A 176 4.93 9.33 2.83
C VAL A 176 3.65 8.81 2.17
N ASN A 177 3.36 7.53 2.34
CA ASN A 177 2.17 6.89 1.80
C ASN A 177 0.86 7.52 2.32
N THR A 178 0.80 7.88 3.61
CA THR A 178 -0.36 8.58 4.19
C THR A 178 -0.54 9.97 3.59
N LEU A 179 0.54 10.70 3.38
CA LEU A 179 0.51 12.02 2.72
C LEU A 179 -0.03 11.94 1.30
N ASP A 180 0.40 10.96 0.53
CA ASP A 180 -0.11 10.75 -0.83
C ASP A 180 -1.59 10.36 -0.82
N SER A 181 -1.98 9.38 -0.01
CA SER A 181 -3.36 8.93 0.10
C SER A 181 -4.34 10.05 0.49
N MET A 182 -3.90 11.03 1.29
CA MET A 182 -4.74 12.13 1.75
C MET A 182 -4.69 13.37 0.85
N LEU A 183 -3.54 13.68 0.27
CA LEU A 183 -3.30 14.94 -0.45
C LEU A 183 -2.91 14.76 -1.91
N GLY A 184 -2.45 13.57 -2.34
CA GLY A 184 -1.87 13.30 -3.67
C GLY A 184 -2.81 13.45 -4.86
N TYR A 185 -4.01 13.98 -4.66
CA TYR A 185 -5.01 14.17 -5.71
C TYR A 185 -4.55 15.24 -6.71
N ARG A 186 -4.67 14.92 -8.02
CA ARG A 186 -4.29 15.81 -9.12
C ARG A 186 -5.35 16.87 -9.47
N GLN A 187 -6.31 17.12 -8.57
CA GLN A 187 -7.44 18.00 -8.81
C GLN A 187 -7.52 19.08 -7.75
N PRO A 188 -8.14 20.23 -8.11
CA PRO A 188 -8.44 21.24 -7.11
C PRO A 188 -9.26 20.64 -5.95
N PRO A 189 -8.95 21.03 -4.72
CA PRO A 189 -7.97 22.05 -4.30
C PRO A 189 -6.57 21.48 -4.03
N PHE A 190 -6.31 20.20 -4.29
CA PHE A 190 -5.12 19.44 -3.88
C PHE A 190 -3.97 19.45 -4.90
N GLU A 191 -4.21 19.83 -6.17
CA GLU A 191 -3.23 19.74 -7.26
C GLU A 191 -1.87 20.40 -6.94
N ASP A 192 -1.89 21.51 -6.20
CA ASP A 192 -0.67 22.19 -5.75
C ASP A 192 -0.18 21.66 -4.40
N LEU A 193 -1.08 21.51 -3.44
CA LEU A 193 -0.75 21.09 -2.07
C LEU A 193 -0.19 19.67 -2.04
N GLY A 194 -0.80 18.74 -2.76
CA GLY A 194 -0.43 17.33 -2.79
C GLY A 194 0.69 16.98 -3.77
N TRP A 195 1.12 17.94 -4.62
CA TRP A 195 2.11 17.65 -5.66
C TRP A 195 3.40 17.00 -5.14
N ALA A 196 3.93 17.52 -4.04
CA ALA A 196 5.18 17.01 -3.46
C ALA A 196 4.98 15.64 -2.82
N SER A 197 3.84 15.41 -2.16
CA SER A 197 3.47 14.13 -1.56
C SER A 197 3.38 13.04 -2.61
N ALA A 198 2.66 13.29 -3.73
CA ALA A 198 2.55 12.35 -4.83
C ALA A 198 3.91 12.03 -5.47
N ARG A 199 4.78 13.02 -5.66
CA ARG A 199 6.13 12.78 -6.23
C ARG A 199 7.05 12.03 -5.28
N LEU A 200 6.96 12.29 -3.99
CA LEU A 200 7.75 11.59 -2.98
C LEU A 200 7.30 10.13 -2.87
N ASP A 201 5.99 9.88 -2.90
CA ASP A 201 5.43 8.53 -2.91
C ASP A 201 5.80 7.77 -4.19
N ASP A 202 5.66 8.40 -5.37
CA ASP A 202 6.12 7.83 -6.65
C ASP A 202 7.58 7.37 -6.56
N LEU A 203 8.47 8.19 -5.97
CA LEU A 203 9.89 7.86 -5.82
C LEU A 203 10.11 6.76 -4.78
N ALA A 204 9.41 6.82 -3.64
CA ALA A 204 9.55 5.84 -2.57
C ALA A 204 9.08 4.44 -3.00
N ASN A 205 8.09 4.36 -3.89
CA ASN A 205 7.52 3.10 -4.36
C ASN A 205 8.23 2.50 -5.59
N LEU A 206 9.26 3.15 -6.17
CA LEU A 206 9.98 2.60 -7.33
C LEU A 206 10.56 1.20 -7.06
N ALA A 207 11.29 1.01 -5.99
CA ALA A 207 11.88 -0.29 -5.64
C ALA A 207 10.82 -1.28 -5.10
N PRO A 208 9.95 -0.90 -4.16
CA PRO A 208 8.89 -1.78 -3.64
C PRO A 208 8.01 -2.39 -4.72
N SER A 209 7.50 -1.60 -5.65
CA SER A 209 6.58 -2.09 -6.70
C SER A 209 7.27 -3.10 -7.64
N ARG A 210 8.56 -2.92 -7.94
CA ARG A 210 9.34 -3.90 -8.73
C ARG A 210 9.62 -5.15 -7.93
N LEU A 211 9.93 -5.03 -6.64
CA LEU A 211 10.08 -6.19 -5.75
C LEU A 211 8.76 -6.97 -5.64
N THR A 212 7.63 -6.28 -5.50
CA THR A 212 6.30 -6.90 -5.51
C THR A 212 6.04 -7.63 -6.82
N MET A 213 6.26 -6.99 -7.96
CA MET A 213 6.13 -7.60 -9.30
C MET A 213 6.96 -8.88 -9.44
N LEU A 214 8.25 -8.82 -9.09
CA LEU A 214 9.16 -9.96 -9.21
C LEU A 214 8.79 -11.10 -8.26
N SER A 215 8.44 -10.78 -7.03
CA SER A 215 8.01 -11.76 -6.03
C SER A 215 6.70 -12.42 -6.44
N THR A 216 5.71 -11.65 -6.92
CA THR A 216 4.45 -12.16 -7.45
C THR A 216 4.69 -13.07 -8.65
N ALA A 217 5.55 -12.68 -9.58
CA ALA A 217 5.91 -13.51 -10.73
C ALA A 217 6.52 -14.85 -10.28
N ALA A 218 7.46 -14.82 -9.34
CA ALA A 218 8.15 -16.02 -8.87
C ALA A 218 7.21 -17.08 -8.28
N ILE A 219 6.11 -16.65 -7.62
CA ILE A 219 5.21 -17.59 -6.91
C ILE A 219 3.87 -17.84 -7.65
N SER A 220 3.62 -17.18 -8.76
CA SER A 220 2.32 -17.20 -9.46
C SER A 220 1.99 -18.53 -10.15
N GLY A 221 2.96 -19.45 -10.33
CA GLY A 221 2.86 -20.63 -11.19
C GLY A 221 2.91 -20.32 -12.70
N ARG A 222 2.92 -19.04 -13.09
CA ARG A 222 3.01 -18.54 -14.47
C ARG A 222 4.00 -17.37 -14.56
N PRO A 223 5.26 -17.54 -14.15
CA PRO A 223 6.19 -16.43 -13.90
C PRO A 223 6.43 -15.55 -15.13
N LEU A 224 6.63 -16.16 -16.30
CA LEU A 224 6.88 -15.41 -17.53
C LEU A 224 5.66 -14.57 -17.95
N ARG A 225 4.46 -15.16 -17.90
CA ARG A 225 3.22 -14.42 -18.21
C ARG A 225 3.02 -13.25 -17.24
N THR A 226 3.17 -13.50 -15.95
CA THR A 226 3.04 -12.48 -14.90
C THR A 226 4.00 -11.32 -15.14
N LEU A 227 5.27 -11.63 -15.41
CA LEU A 227 6.29 -10.62 -15.67
C LEU A 227 6.01 -9.84 -16.96
N LEU A 228 5.70 -10.51 -18.07
CA LEU A 228 5.41 -9.87 -19.34
C LEU A 228 4.17 -8.98 -19.26
N THR A 229 3.11 -9.43 -18.56
CA THR A 229 1.91 -8.62 -18.34
C THR A 229 2.25 -7.36 -17.54
N ALA A 230 3.01 -7.49 -16.45
CA ALA A 230 3.41 -6.34 -15.64
C ALA A 230 4.27 -5.34 -16.42
N LEU A 231 5.25 -5.80 -17.18
CA LEU A 231 6.13 -4.93 -17.98
C LEU A 231 5.40 -4.26 -19.15
N ARG A 232 4.40 -4.93 -19.75
CA ARG A 232 3.62 -4.39 -20.86
C ARG A 232 2.59 -3.37 -20.40
N TYR A 233 1.85 -3.66 -19.36
CA TYR A 233 0.67 -2.88 -18.95
C TYR A 233 0.93 -1.94 -17.77
N GLY A 234 1.84 -2.30 -16.85
CA GLY A 234 2.15 -1.50 -15.67
C GLY A 234 2.54 -0.05 -15.96
N PRO A 235 3.40 0.22 -16.98
CA PRO A 235 3.79 1.59 -17.33
C PRO A 235 2.67 2.46 -17.93
N LEU A 236 1.52 1.89 -18.24
CA LEU A 236 0.41 2.64 -18.85
C LEU A 236 -0.38 3.46 -17.83
N THR A 237 -0.26 3.16 -16.54
CA THR A 237 -0.95 3.90 -15.48
C THR A 237 -0.31 5.25 -15.19
N ALA A 238 -1.08 6.15 -14.58
CA ALA A 238 -0.60 7.49 -14.23
C ALA A 238 0.47 7.50 -13.13
N SER A 239 0.47 6.48 -12.24
CA SER A 239 1.56 6.22 -11.29
C SER A 239 2.55 5.24 -11.91
N PRO A 240 3.86 5.46 -11.79
CA PRO A 240 4.86 4.52 -12.29
C PRO A 240 4.94 3.21 -11.47
N ASN A 241 4.15 3.07 -10.42
CA ASN A 241 4.24 2.03 -9.41
C ASN A 241 3.00 1.16 -9.28
N ALA A 242 1.82 1.74 -9.05
CA ALA A 242 0.57 1.01 -8.81
C ALA A 242 0.29 0.01 -9.93
N GLY A 243 0.37 0.45 -11.18
CA GLY A 243 0.16 -0.41 -12.34
C GLY A 243 1.10 -1.61 -12.43
N MET A 244 2.31 -1.54 -11.87
CA MET A 244 3.25 -2.69 -11.88
C MET A 244 2.73 -3.83 -11.00
N ALA A 245 2.23 -3.53 -9.81
CA ALA A 245 1.65 -4.52 -8.90
C ALA A 245 0.30 -5.04 -9.45
N GLU A 246 -0.58 -4.14 -9.90
CA GLU A 246 -1.88 -4.50 -10.46
C GLU A 246 -1.73 -5.39 -11.71
N ALA A 247 -0.88 -5.01 -12.67
CA ALA A 247 -0.66 -5.81 -13.88
C ALA A 247 0.04 -7.15 -13.59
N ALA A 248 0.89 -7.24 -12.55
CA ALA A 248 1.44 -8.52 -12.10
C ALA A 248 0.32 -9.44 -11.56
N PHE A 249 -0.60 -8.91 -10.75
CA PHE A 249 -1.75 -9.68 -10.27
C PHE A 249 -2.67 -10.09 -11.43
N ALA A 250 -2.93 -9.18 -12.38
CA ALA A 250 -3.70 -9.48 -13.59
C ALA A 250 -3.11 -10.68 -14.37
N GLY A 251 -1.80 -10.66 -14.61
CA GLY A 251 -1.09 -11.74 -15.29
C GLY A 251 -1.08 -13.06 -14.52
N ALA A 252 -0.91 -13.01 -13.19
CA ALA A 252 -0.89 -14.17 -12.32
C ALA A 252 -2.26 -14.85 -12.22
N LEU A 253 -3.33 -14.07 -12.10
CA LEU A 253 -4.71 -14.52 -11.91
C LEU A 253 -5.44 -14.82 -13.23
N ASP A 254 -4.88 -14.41 -14.36
CA ASP A 254 -5.50 -14.48 -15.68
C ASP A 254 -6.78 -13.64 -15.77
N VAL A 255 -6.70 -12.43 -15.25
CA VAL A 255 -7.81 -11.46 -15.24
C VAL A 255 -7.43 -10.16 -15.93
N ARG A 256 -8.43 -9.33 -16.19
CA ARG A 256 -8.29 -7.97 -16.71
C ARG A 256 -8.66 -6.98 -15.62
N LEU A 257 -7.74 -6.09 -15.29
CA LEU A 257 -7.90 -5.00 -14.33
C LEU A 257 -7.86 -3.65 -15.06
N GLY A 258 -7.96 -2.54 -14.32
CA GLY A 258 -7.98 -1.21 -14.91
C GLY A 258 -9.28 -0.89 -15.65
N GLY A 259 -9.23 0.11 -16.54
CA GLY A 259 -10.40 0.61 -17.26
C GLY A 259 -11.05 1.82 -16.59
N ALA A 260 -12.27 2.15 -17.01
CA ALA A 260 -12.98 3.33 -16.52
C ALA A 260 -13.41 3.22 -15.05
N ASN A 261 -13.33 4.33 -14.34
CA ASN A 261 -13.77 4.45 -12.95
C ASN A 261 -14.50 5.78 -12.72
N ALA A 262 -15.50 5.79 -11.84
CA ALA A 262 -16.19 7.01 -11.43
C ALA A 262 -15.61 7.56 -10.12
N TYR A 263 -15.48 8.89 -10.04
CA TYR A 263 -15.06 9.62 -8.85
C TYR A 263 -15.93 10.87 -8.67
N GLY A 264 -16.76 10.88 -7.63
CA GLY A 264 -17.72 11.97 -7.41
C GLY A 264 -18.69 12.18 -8.58
N GLY A 265 -19.16 11.09 -9.19
CA GLY A 265 -20.04 11.08 -10.35
C GLY A 265 -19.37 11.36 -11.69
N VAL A 266 -18.06 11.58 -11.74
CA VAL A 266 -17.32 11.87 -12.99
C VAL A 266 -16.59 10.61 -13.45
N MET A 267 -16.93 10.09 -14.63
CA MET A 267 -16.20 8.98 -15.26
C MET A 267 -14.82 9.40 -15.75
N ARG A 268 -13.85 8.55 -15.49
CA ARG A 268 -12.46 8.72 -15.95
C ARG A 268 -11.99 7.44 -16.62
N GLU A 269 -11.51 7.58 -17.84
CA GLU A 269 -10.88 6.49 -18.54
C GLU A 269 -9.51 6.18 -17.95
N GLY A 270 -9.24 4.88 -17.77
CA GLY A 270 -7.96 4.36 -17.35
C GLY A 270 -7.48 3.25 -18.30
N PRO A 271 -6.19 2.93 -18.31
CA PRO A 271 -5.66 1.85 -19.11
C PRO A 271 -6.22 0.50 -18.62
N ILE A 272 -6.42 -0.42 -19.55
CA ILE A 272 -6.71 -1.82 -19.23
C ILE A 272 -5.38 -2.51 -18.88
N LEU A 273 -5.37 -3.30 -17.82
CA LEU A 273 -4.21 -4.01 -17.30
C LEU A 273 -4.42 -5.51 -17.42
N GLY A 274 -3.78 -6.11 -18.42
CA GLY A 274 -3.87 -7.54 -18.70
C GLY A 274 -4.89 -7.92 -19.77
N ASP A 275 -4.75 -9.13 -20.31
CA ASP A 275 -5.52 -9.69 -21.44
C ASP A 275 -6.54 -10.77 -20.98
N GLY A 276 -6.70 -10.97 -19.68
CA GLY A 276 -7.56 -12.00 -19.13
C GLY A 276 -9.05 -11.65 -19.15
N ARG A 277 -9.87 -12.51 -18.56
CA ARG A 277 -11.31 -12.26 -18.34
C ARG A 277 -11.56 -11.22 -17.25
N LEU A 278 -12.77 -10.72 -17.15
CA LEU A 278 -13.18 -9.93 -15.99
C LEU A 278 -13.10 -10.77 -14.71
N PRO A 279 -12.71 -10.17 -13.56
CA PRO A 279 -12.71 -10.84 -12.28
C PRO A 279 -14.10 -11.28 -11.84
N VAL A 280 -14.15 -12.40 -11.12
CA VAL A 280 -15.34 -12.93 -10.45
C VAL A 280 -15.04 -13.10 -8.95
N HIS A 281 -16.07 -13.37 -8.16
CA HIS A 281 -15.93 -13.46 -6.70
C HIS A 281 -14.81 -14.41 -6.22
N ASP A 282 -14.58 -15.54 -6.91
CA ASP A 282 -13.49 -16.48 -6.56
C ASP A 282 -12.10 -15.85 -6.72
N ASP A 283 -11.95 -14.83 -7.56
CA ASP A 283 -10.66 -14.17 -7.76
C ASP A 283 -10.26 -13.31 -6.57
N LEU A 284 -11.20 -12.89 -5.69
CA LEU A 284 -10.88 -12.18 -4.47
C LEU A 284 -10.04 -13.07 -3.54
N ARG A 285 -10.48 -14.31 -3.32
CA ARG A 285 -9.72 -15.28 -2.53
C ARG A 285 -8.37 -15.60 -3.16
N ARG A 286 -8.33 -15.80 -4.49
CA ARG A 286 -7.08 -16.04 -5.21
C ARG A 286 -6.11 -14.85 -5.12
N ALA A 287 -6.60 -13.61 -5.14
CA ALA A 287 -5.80 -12.42 -4.96
C ALA A 287 -5.23 -12.32 -3.52
N VAL A 288 -6.03 -12.63 -2.50
CA VAL A 288 -5.58 -12.69 -1.10
C VAL A 288 -4.52 -13.79 -0.92
N ASP A 289 -4.71 -14.98 -1.47
CA ASP A 289 -3.72 -16.05 -1.42
C ASP A 289 -2.42 -15.66 -2.13
N LEU A 290 -2.51 -14.97 -3.27
CA LEU A 290 -1.36 -14.46 -4.02
C LEU A 290 -0.60 -13.40 -3.21
N MET A 291 -1.32 -12.46 -2.58
CA MET A 291 -0.77 -11.48 -1.65
C MET A 291 0.01 -12.15 -0.51
N HIS A 292 -0.63 -13.10 0.20
CA HIS A 292 0.02 -13.80 1.31
C HIS A 292 1.32 -14.48 0.89
N ARG A 293 1.31 -15.20 -0.24
CA ARG A 293 2.51 -15.87 -0.77
C ARG A 293 3.59 -14.87 -1.18
N THR A 294 3.21 -13.77 -1.82
CA THR A 294 4.13 -12.68 -2.20
C THR A 294 4.80 -12.09 -0.96
N CYS A 295 4.01 -11.71 0.04
CA CYS A 295 4.52 -11.13 1.28
C CYS A 295 5.39 -12.10 2.07
N LEU A 296 5.01 -13.39 2.11
CA LEU A 296 5.81 -14.44 2.75
C LEU A 296 7.16 -14.61 2.07
N LEU A 297 7.20 -14.65 0.72
CA LEU A 297 8.45 -14.71 -0.02
C LEU A 297 9.36 -13.53 0.31
N VAL A 298 8.82 -12.31 0.31
CA VAL A 298 9.59 -11.10 0.67
C VAL A 298 10.09 -11.18 2.12
N GLY A 299 9.26 -11.68 3.05
CA GLY A 299 9.67 -11.90 4.44
C GLY A 299 10.83 -12.91 4.58
N ILE A 300 10.76 -14.01 3.84
CA ILE A 300 11.84 -15.01 3.78
C ILE A 300 13.11 -14.40 3.20
N LEU A 301 13.01 -13.66 2.10
CA LEU A 301 14.17 -12.99 1.49
C LEU A 301 14.80 -11.96 2.44
N ALA A 302 13.98 -11.20 3.16
CA ALA A 302 14.47 -10.26 4.18
C ALA A 302 15.24 -10.97 5.30
N PHE A 303 14.72 -12.09 5.79
CA PHE A 303 15.37 -12.90 6.81
C PHE A 303 16.69 -13.53 6.31
N LEU A 304 16.69 -14.07 5.09
CA LEU A 304 17.89 -14.69 4.50
C LEU A 304 18.97 -13.65 4.17
N ALA A 305 18.60 -12.48 3.63
CA ALA A 305 19.54 -11.39 3.34
C ALA A 305 20.35 -10.98 4.59
N GLU A 306 19.70 -10.99 5.77
CA GLU A 306 20.39 -10.75 7.03
C GLU A 306 21.40 -11.85 7.37
N ARG A 307 21.06 -13.12 7.15
CA ARG A 307 21.92 -14.27 7.48
C ARG A 307 23.16 -14.31 6.59
N PHE A 308 22.99 -14.08 5.29
CA PHE A 308 24.10 -14.12 4.32
C PHE A 308 24.95 -12.84 4.31
N GLY A 309 24.42 -11.70 4.72
CA GLY A 309 25.19 -10.46 4.89
C GLY A 309 26.08 -10.42 6.13
N ARG A 310 26.11 -11.50 6.92
CA ARG A 310 26.97 -11.67 8.11
C ARG A 310 28.28 -12.44 7.84
N GLY A 311 28.47 -12.95 6.63
CA GLY A 311 29.71 -13.59 6.18
C GLY A 311 30.61 -12.61 5.45
#